data_c8037103c1656c667f89aa94ed12031c
#
_entry.id   c8037103c1656c667f89aa94ed12031c
#
_cell.length_a   1.000
_cell.length_b   1.000
_cell.length_c   1.000
_cell.angle_alpha   90.00
_cell.angle_beta   90.00
_cell.angle_gamma   90.00
#
_symmetry.space_group_name_H-M   'P 1'
#
loop_
_entity.id
_entity.type
_entity.pdbx_description
1 polymer ?
#
loop_
_entity_poly.entity_id
_entity_poly.type
_entity_poly.pdbx_seq_one_letter_code
_entity_poly.pdbx_strand_id
1 'polypeptide(L)'
;MSEVLTIDTTSGVVTEEILEQLRLFGENHPMLSVAIPEYKEPLPNPTMKNLVARLKMTMKLYNGVGLSANQCGIMQRVFVIGTEHFQIACINPKVVAQSEEISKDNEGCLSFPAMFLKVDRPTWVDVEFYDETGAFKQIRLDGLTARCFLHELDHMNGVKFIDHAGPLAIQMARQRQGKLVKQLVRINKNAKKMGNKK
;
A
#
# COMPACT_ATOMS: atom_id res chain seq x y z
N MET A 1 -16.63 -10.06 -2.53
CA MET A 1 -16.02 -10.47 -3.83
C MET A 1 -16.44 -9.42 -4.84
N SER A 2 -15.49 -8.69 -5.39
CA SER A 2 -15.80 -7.75 -6.49
C SER A 2 -15.58 -8.49 -7.80
N GLU A 3 -16.63 -8.60 -8.60
CA GLU A 3 -16.60 -9.22 -9.92
C GLU A 3 -16.09 -8.21 -10.92
N VAL A 4 -15.11 -8.59 -11.73
CA VAL A 4 -14.65 -7.82 -12.89
C VAL A 4 -14.98 -8.63 -14.13
N LEU A 5 -15.88 -8.09 -14.96
CA LEU A 5 -16.22 -8.68 -16.26
C LEU A 5 -15.13 -8.36 -17.27
N THR A 6 -14.42 -9.38 -17.74
CA THR A 6 -13.53 -9.29 -18.93
C THR A 6 -14.21 -9.98 -20.11
N ILE A 7 -14.31 -9.26 -21.23
CA ILE A 7 -14.86 -9.81 -22.50
C ILE A 7 -13.66 -10.29 -23.33
N ASP A 8 -13.57 -11.58 -23.56
CA ASP A 8 -12.70 -12.12 -24.60
C ASP A 8 -13.35 -11.87 -25.97
N THR A 9 -12.81 -10.91 -26.72
CA THR A 9 -13.33 -10.51 -28.02
C THR A 9 -13.11 -11.54 -29.13
N THR A 10 -12.35 -12.62 -28.88
CA THR A 10 -12.08 -13.69 -29.86
C THR A 10 -13.04 -14.86 -29.76
N SER A 11 -13.62 -15.14 -28.59
CA SER A 11 -14.50 -16.30 -28.37
C SER A 11 -15.93 -15.94 -28.00
N GLY A 12 -16.22 -14.67 -27.72
CA GLY A 12 -17.53 -14.23 -27.24
C GLY A 12 -17.92 -14.80 -25.87
N VAL A 13 -17.00 -15.45 -25.18
CA VAL A 13 -17.20 -16.01 -23.84
C VAL A 13 -16.86 -14.94 -22.81
N VAL A 14 -17.84 -14.56 -22.00
CA VAL A 14 -17.63 -13.72 -20.82
C VAL A 14 -17.11 -14.62 -19.70
N THR A 15 -15.81 -14.56 -19.41
CA THR A 15 -15.25 -15.20 -18.23
C THR A 15 -15.26 -14.22 -17.07
N GLU A 16 -15.98 -14.52 -16.02
CA GLU A 16 -15.86 -13.82 -14.74
C GLU A 16 -14.51 -14.20 -14.11
N GLU A 17 -13.53 -13.31 -14.19
CA GLU A 17 -12.31 -13.46 -13.43
C GLU A 17 -12.58 -12.99 -11.99
N ILE A 18 -12.75 -13.95 -11.07
CA ILE A 18 -12.92 -13.65 -9.64
C ILE A 18 -11.57 -13.14 -9.13
N LEU A 19 -11.48 -11.82 -8.90
CA LEU A 19 -10.32 -11.24 -8.27
C LEU A 19 -10.26 -11.65 -6.79
N GLU A 20 -9.23 -12.40 -6.42
CA GLU A 20 -8.97 -12.75 -5.04
C GLU A 20 -8.09 -11.68 -4.36
N GLN A 21 -8.47 -11.36 -3.12
CA GLN A 21 -7.64 -10.46 -2.29
C GLN A 21 -6.23 -11.06 -2.09
N LEU A 22 -5.23 -10.20 -2.02
CA LEU A 22 -3.88 -10.60 -1.68
C LEU A 22 -3.75 -10.79 -0.16
N ARG A 23 -2.91 -11.75 0.23
CA ARG A 23 -2.54 -11.90 1.63
C ARG A 23 -1.62 -10.76 2.04
N LEU A 24 -2.02 -10.02 3.07
CA LEU A 24 -1.18 -8.98 3.66
C LEU A 24 -0.27 -9.60 4.72
N PHE A 25 1.02 -9.29 4.65
CA PHE A 25 2.02 -9.75 5.61
C PHE A 25 2.32 -8.67 6.67
N GLY A 26 2.58 -9.13 7.89
CA GLY A 26 2.94 -8.26 9.01
C GLY A 26 4.40 -7.81 8.98
N GLU A 27 4.75 -6.94 9.90
CA GLU A 27 6.02 -6.21 10.01
C GLU A 27 7.31 -7.05 9.98
N ASN A 28 7.23 -8.31 10.37
CA ASN A 28 8.40 -9.22 10.43
C ASN A 28 8.65 -9.97 9.10
N HIS A 29 7.87 -9.70 8.06
CA HIS A 29 8.06 -10.38 6.78
C HIS A 29 9.37 -9.90 6.11
N PRO A 30 10.27 -10.82 5.71
CA PRO A 30 11.60 -10.45 5.20
C PRO A 30 11.57 -9.52 4.00
N MET A 31 10.59 -9.65 3.13
CA MET A 31 10.44 -8.82 1.93
C MET A 31 10.28 -7.31 2.21
N LEU A 32 9.83 -6.93 3.40
CA LEU A 32 9.71 -5.52 3.79
C LEU A 32 11.06 -4.83 4.01
N SER A 33 12.13 -5.60 4.08
CA SER A 33 13.50 -5.09 4.28
C SER A 33 14.41 -5.36 3.07
N VAL A 34 13.83 -5.69 1.91
CA VAL A 34 14.57 -5.98 0.66
C VAL A 34 14.18 -4.96 -0.39
N ALA A 35 15.19 -4.34 -1.01
CA ALA A 35 14.96 -3.48 -2.17
C ALA A 35 14.45 -4.31 -3.35
N ILE A 36 13.32 -3.90 -3.91
CA ILE A 36 12.69 -4.60 -5.02
C ILE A 36 13.28 -4.11 -6.33
N PRO A 37 13.82 -4.99 -7.18
CA PRO A 37 14.43 -4.61 -8.45
C PRO A 37 13.41 -4.04 -9.43
N GLU A 38 13.88 -3.31 -10.43
CA GLU A 38 13.01 -2.80 -11.49
C GLU A 38 12.28 -3.93 -12.20
N TYR A 39 11.02 -3.69 -12.50
CA TYR A 39 10.21 -4.55 -13.35
C TYR A 39 10.65 -4.39 -14.80
N LYS A 40 10.98 -5.49 -15.50
CA LYS A 40 11.60 -5.47 -16.83
C LYS A 40 10.71 -6.01 -17.94
N GLU A 41 9.59 -6.68 -17.57
CA GLU A 41 8.69 -7.21 -18.58
C GLU A 41 7.96 -6.09 -19.32
N PRO A 42 7.66 -6.28 -20.62
CA PRO A 42 6.91 -5.30 -21.40
C PRO A 42 5.55 -4.96 -20.75
N LEU A 43 5.16 -3.68 -20.85
CA LEU A 43 3.86 -3.18 -20.46
C LEU A 43 3.10 -2.67 -21.69
N PRO A 44 1.76 -2.80 -21.75
CA PRO A 44 0.92 -3.49 -20.77
C PRO A 44 1.01 -5.01 -20.89
N ASN A 45 0.82 -5.71 -19.77
CA ASN A 45 0.63 -7.15 -19.82
C ASN A 45 -0.47 -7.60 -18.82
N PRO A 46 -1.11 -8.76 -19.08
CA PRO A 46 -2.22 -9.24 -18.25
C PRO A 46 -1.82 -9.49 -16.79
N THR A 47 -0.63 -10.01 -16.53
CA THR A 47 -0.14 -10.32 -15.19
C THR A 47 -0.03 -9.07 -14.32
N MET A 48 0.54 -7.97 -14.85
CA MET A 48 0.65 -6.72 -14.12
C MET A 48 -0.72 -6.06 -13.92
N LYS A 49 -1.59 -6.08 -14.93
CA LYS A 49 -2.97 -5.58 -14.81
C LYS A 49 -3.75 -6.31 -13.71
N ASN A 50 -3.67 -7.65 -13.68
CA ASN A 50 -4.30 -8.45 -12.64
C ASN A 50 -3.71 -8.13 -11.25
N LEU A 51 -2.37 -8.04 -11.13
CA LEU A 51 -1.71 -7.67 -9.87
C LEU A 51 -2.17 -6.30 -9.37
N VAL A 52 -2.19 -5.29 -10.24
CA VAL A 52 -2.66 -3.94 -9.88
C VAL A 52 -4.12 -3.96 -9.42
N ALA A 53 -5.00 -4.66 -10.12
CA ALA A 53 -6.40 -4.79 -9.72
C ALA A 53 -6.54 -5.43 -8.34
N ARG A 54 -5.79 -6.49 -8.05
CA ARG A 54 -5.78 -7.17 -6.75
C ARG A 54 -5.19 -6.30 -5.64
N LEU A 55 -4.13 -5.51 -5.93
CA LEU A 55 -3.58 -4.54 -4.97
C LEU A 55 -4.60 -3.46 -4.62
N LYS A 56 -5.27 -2.85 -5.62
CA LYS A 56 -6.33 -1.86 -5.43
C LYS A 56 -7.48 -2.41 -4.57
N MET A 57 -7.94 -3.62 -4.88
CA MET A 57 -8.98 -4.30 -4.11
C MET A 57 -8.55 -4.57 -2.66
N THR A 58 -7.33 -5.10 -2.47
CA THR A 58 -6.79 -5.41 -1.14
C THR A 58 -6.60 -4.14 -0.32
N MET A 59 -6.04 -3.08 -0.91
CA MET A 59 -5.91 -1.77 -0.29
C MET A 59 -7.26 -1.25 0.23
N LYS A 60 -8.30 -1.28 -0.62
CA LYS A 60 -9.66 -0.86 -0.25
C LYS A 60 -10.23 -1.70 0.88
N LEU A 61 -10.06 -3.03 0.85
CA LEU A 61 -10.56 -3.94 1.89
C LEU A 61 -9.99 -3.62 3.28
N TYR A 62 -8.73 -3.20 3.35
CA TYR A 62 -8.06 -2.82 4.60
C TYR A 62 -8.18 -1.33 4.92
N ASN A 63 -9.00 -0.56 4.17
CA ASN A 63 -9.14 0.90 4.31
C ASN A 63 -7.79 1.64 4.26
N GLY A 64 -6.87 1.13 3.42
CA GLY A 64 -5.58 1.76 3.16
C GLY A 64 -5.67 2.87 2.13
N VAL A 65 -4.69 3.77 2.16
CA VAL A 65 -4.49 4.82 1.15
C VAL A 65 -3.28 4.53 0.26
N GLY A 66 -2.54 3.47 0.57
CA GLY A 66 -1.44 2.91 -0.21
C GLY A 66 -1.25 1.43 0.09
N LEU A 67 -0.69 0.68 -0.86
CA LEU A 67 -0.31 -0.72 -0.71
C LEU A 67 0.73 -1.10 -1.76
N SER A 68 1.86 -1.60 -1.31
CA SER A 68 2.94 -2.09 -2.16
C SER A 68 2.94 -3.62 -2.29
N ALA A 69 3.43 -4.12 -3.44
CA ALA A 69 3.41 -5.54 -3.76
C ALA A 69 4.21 -6.39 -2.77
N ASN A 70 5.33 -5.89 -2.25
CA ASN A 70 6.15 -6.62 -1.27
C ASN A 70 5.46 -6.79 0.09
N GLN A 71 4.49 -5.92 0.45
CA GLN A 71 3.63 -6.15 1.62
C GLN A 71 2.72 -7.36 1.45
N CYS A 72 2.49 -7.77 0.20
CA CYS A 72 1.73 -8.96 -0.16
C CYS A 72 2.63 -10.16 -0.53
N GLY A 73 3.93 -10.08 -0.28
CA GLY A 73 4.88 -11.15 -0.57
C GLY A 73 5.24 -11.29 -2.07
N ILE A 74 5.01 -10.25 -2.87
CA ILE A 74 5.24 -10.24 -4.32
C ILE A 74 6.42 -9.34 -4.65
N MET A 75 7.46 -9.90 -5.28
CA MET A 75 8.69 -9.18 -5.65
C MET A 75 8.54 -8.47 -6.99
N GLN A 76 7.57 -7.56 -7.07
CA GLN A 76 7.36 -6.68 -8.22
C GLN A 76 7.44 -5.23 -7.76
N ARG A 77 8.21 -4.40 -8.50
CA ARG A 77 8.37 -2.99 -8.17
C ARG A 77 7.15 -2.19 -8.61
N VAL A 78 6.08 -2.39 -7.86
CA VAL A 78 4.78 -1.74 -8.08
C VAL A 78 4.08 -1.52 -6.75
N PHE A 79 3.39 -0.39 -6.65
CA PHE A 79 2.44 -0.10 -5.59
C PHE A 79 1.22 0.65 -6.14
N VAL A 80 0.19 0.73 -5.34
CA VAL A 80 -1.01 1.52 -5.59
C VAL A 80 -1.19 2.53 -4.47
N ILE A 81 -1.63 3.74 -4.82
CA ILE A 81 -2.00 4.79 -3.86
C ILE A 81 -3.32 5.43 -4.28
N GLY A 82 -4.02 6.02 -3.33
CA GLY A 82 -5.21 6.80 -3.61
C GLY A 82 -6.33 6.56 -2.60
N THR A 83 -7.46 7.15 -2.93
CA THR A 83 -8.70 7.07 -2.15
C THR A 83 -9.74 6.24 -2.91
N GLU A 84 -10.98 6.20 -2.40
CA GLU A 84 -12.08 5.53 -3.09
C GLU A 84 -12.36 6.12 -4.49
N HIS A 85 -12.12 7.42 -4.68
CA HIS A 85 -12.45 8.15 -5.92
C HIS A 85 -11.28 8.31 -6.88
N PHE A 86 -10.06 8.12 -6.41
CA PHE A 86 -8.85 8.31 -7.19
C PHE A 86 -7.78 7.32 -6.77
N GLN A 87 -7.37 6.46 -7.70
CA GLN A 87 -6.33 5.45 -7.46
C GLN A 87 -5.38 5.42 -8.64
N ILE A 88 -4.10 5.45 -8.35
CA ILE A 88 -3.03 5.28 -9.35
C ILE A 88 -2.17 4.07 -9.00
N ALA A 89 -1.71 3.38 -10.04
CA ALA A 89 -0.70 2.34 -9.94
C ALA A 89 0.63 2.92 -10.41
N CYS A 90 1.69 2.68 -9.65
CA CYS A 90 3.01 3.18 -9.92
C CYS A 90 3.96 1.99 -10.12
N ILE A 91 4.32 1.71 -11.38
CA ILE A 91 5.29 0.66 -11.75
C ILE A 91 6.63 1.34 -11.99
N ASN A 92 7.70 0.81 -11.40
CA ASN A 92 9.04 1.40 -11.41
C ASN A 92 9.07 2.88 -10.98
N PRO A 93 8.47 3.21 -9.83
CA PRO A 93 8.36 4.59 -9.35
C PRO A 93 9.73 5.18 -9.01
N LYS A 94 9.90 6.48 -9.32
CA LYS A 94 11.09 7.29 -8.99
C LYS A 94 10.66 8.69 -8.55
N VAL A 95 11.40 9.29 -7.62
CA VAL A 95 11.34 10.73 -7.32
C VAL A 95 12.40 11.43 -8.15
N VAL A 96 12.03 12.48 -8.87
CA VAL A 96 12.94 13.29 -9.70
C VAL A 96 13.22 14.66 -9.10
N ALA A 97 12.28 15.18 -8.29
CA ALA A 97 12.46 16.39 -7.51
C ALA A 97 11.56 16.37 -6.26
N GLN A 98 11.92 17.17 -5.26
CA GLN A 98 11.13 17.29 -4.03
C GLN A 98 11.31 18.67 -3.40
N SER A 99 10.38 19.04 -2.51
CA SER A 99 10.48 20.28 -1.76
C SER A 99 11.60 20.25 -0.73
N GLU A 100 12.18 21.43 -0.45
CA GLU A 100 13.03 21.65 0.73
C GLU A 100 12.18 21.76 2.00
N GLU A 101 10.94 22.21 1.84
CA GLU A 101 9.99 22.29 2.94
C GLU A 101 9.56 20.92 3.38
N ILE A 102 9.67 20.68 4.70
CA ILE A 102 9.36 19.39 5.33
C ILE A 102 8.11 19.53 6.19
N SER A 103 7.20 18.59 6.02
CA SER A 103 6.02 18.41 6.89
C SER A 103 6.20 17.19 7.78
N LYS A 104 5.95 17.38 9.08
CA LYS A 104 5.96 16.30 10.07
C LYS A 104 4.55 15.87 10.42
N ASP A 105 4.14 14.68 9.97
CA ASP A 105 2.79 14.19 10.20
C ASP A 105 2.74 12.69 10.50
N ASN A 106 1.58 12.22 10.98
CA ASN A 106 1.38 10.84 11.37
C ASN A 106 1.34 9.93 10.12
N GLU A 107 2.12 8.86 10.18
CA GLU A 107 2.05 7.74 9.24
C GLU A 107 1.67 6.45 9.98
N GLY A 108 0.90 5.61 9.29
CA GLY A 108 0.62 4.23 9.66
C GLY A 108 0.89 3.33 8.45
N CYS A 109 1.00 2.04 8.68
CA CYS A 109 1.26 1.06 7.62
C CYS A 109 0.36 -0.15 7.82
N LEU A 110 -0.22 -0.69 6.76
CA LEU A 110 -1.06 -1.88 6.82
C LEU A 110 -0.30 -3.10 7.36
N SER A 111 1.01 -3.17 7.12
CA SER A 111 1.88 -4.22 7.69
C SER A 111 2.20 -4.01 9.17
N PHE A 112 1.85 -2.85 9.75
CA PHE A 112 2.08 -2.50 11.16
C PHE A 112 0.75 -2.07 11.82
N PRO A 113 -0.20 -2.99 12.01
CA PRO A 113 -1.54 -2.65 12.45
C PRO A 113 -1.53 -1.87 13.78
N ALA A 114 -2.34 -0.80 13.84
CA ALA A 114 -2.49 0.08 15.00
C ALA A 114 -1.21 0.80 15.47
N MET A 115 -0.17 0.86 14.65
CA MET A 115 1.05 1.61 14.94
C MET A 115 1.12 2.88 14.10
N PHE A 116 1.34 4.02 14.77
CA PHE A 116 1.46 5.33 14.14
C PHE A 116 2.68 6.06 14.69
N LEU A 117 3.41 6.72 13.78
CA LEU A 117 4.59 7.53 14.07
C LEU A 117 4.54 8.83 13.29
N LYS A 118 5.12 9.90 13.86
CA LYS A 118 5.36 11.12 13.10
C LYS A 118 6.61 10.96 12.27
N VAL A 119 6.47 11.15 10.95
CA VAL A 119 7.53 11.05 9.96
C VAL A 119 7.68 12.38 9.23
N ASP A 120 8.92 12.81 9.07
CA ASP A 120 9.26 14.01 8.30
C ASP A 120 9.29 13.65 6.81
N ARG A 121 8.51 14.39 5.98
CA ARG A 121 8.46 14.20 4.53
C ARG A 121 8.46 15.55 3.81
N PRO A 122 9.02 15.62 2.59
CA PRO A 122 8.79 16.74 1.69
C PRO A 122 7.31 17.04 1.51
N THR A 123 6.95 18.33 1.39
CA THR A 123 5.55 18.74 1.20
C THR A 123 5.03 18.44 -0.20
N TRP A 124 5.92 18.32 -1.20
CA TRP A 124 5.62 17.87 -2.54
C TRP A 124 6.78 17.07 -3.14
N VAL A 125 6.46 16.22 -4.13
CA VAL A 125 7.43 15.47 -4.94
C VAL A 125 7.02 15.48 -6.41
N ASP A 126 7.99 15.62 -7.31
CA ASP A 126 7.83 15.30 -8.73
C ASP A 126 8.26 13.85 -8.94
N VAL A 127 7.41 13.06 -9.56
CA VAL A 127 7.58 11.62 -9.66
C VAL A 127 7.41 11.13 -11.08
N GLU A 128 8.11 10.03 -11.39
CA GLU A 128 8.03 9.29 -12.64
C GLU A 128 7.65 7.85 -12.36
N PHE A 129 6.77 7.28 -13.19
CA PHE A 129 6.38 5.88 -13.13
C PHE A 129 5.67 5.46 -14.43
N TYR A 130 5.47 4.17 -14.62
CA TYR A 130 4.54 3.64 -15.61
C TYR A 130 3.24 3.24 -14.94
N ASP A 131 2.10 3.51 -15.58
CA ASP A 131 0.82 2.97 -15.13
C ASP A 131 0.59 1.54 -15.68
N GLU A 132 -0.53 0.91 -15.27
CA GLU A 132 -0.89 -0.45 -15.70
C GLU A 132 -1.19 -0.58 -17.21
N THR A 133 -1.34 0.52 -17.92
CA THR A 133 -1.50 0.54 -19.39
C THR A 133 -0.15 0.63 -20.12
N GLY A 134 0.95 0.80 -19.37
CA GLY A 134 2.29 1.02 -19.91
C GLY A 134 2.56 2.48 -20.28
N ALA A 135 1.65 3.40 -19.96
CA ALA A 135 1.87 4.81 -20.20
C ALA A 135 2.83 5.40 -19.18
N PHE A 136 3.88 6.07 -19.65
CA PHE A 136 4.79 6.83 -18.79
C PHE A 136 4.10 8.07 -18.24
N LYS A 137 4.27 8.31 -16.95
CA LYS A 137 3.71 9.44 -16.22
C LYS A 137 4.82 10.21 -15.53
N GLN A 138 4.72 11.52 -15.62
CA GLN A 138 5.52 12.46 -14.84
C GLN A 138 4.57 13.48 -14.25
N ILE A 139 4.43 13.49 -12.94
CA ILE A 139 3.44 14.33 -12.24
C ILE A 139 3.99 14.88 -10.94
N ARG A 140 3.44 16.00 -10.48
CA ARG A 140 3.64 16.50 -9.12
C ARG A 140 2.56 15.96 -8.20
N LEU A 141 2.99 15.50 -7.04
CA LEU A 141 2.14 15.09 -5.93
C LEU A 141 2.39 16.00 -4.74
N ASP A 142 1.33 16.37 -4.02
CA ASP A 142 1.38 17.27 -2.87
C ASP A 142 0.76 16.64 -1.63
N GLY A 143 1.15 17.14 -0.46
CA GLY A 143 0.52 16.85 0.84
C GLY A 143 0.41 15.36 1.13
N LEU A 144 -0.81 14.89 1.41
CA LEU A 144 -1.05 13.48 1.74
C LEU A 144 -0.68 12.52 0.60
N THR A 145 -0.91 12.92 -0.65
CA THR A 145 -0.60 12.06 -1.80
C THR A 145 0.91 11.91 -1.99
N ALA A 146 1.68 12.99 -1.79
CA ALA A 146 3.15 12.94 -1.80
C ALA A 146 3.67 12.04 -0.67
N ARG A 147 3.12 12.19 0.55
CA ARG A 147 3.47 11.38 1.70
C ARG A 147 3.19 9.89 1.46
N CYS A 148 2.03 9.58 0.92
CA CYS A 148 1.63 8.21 0.60
C CYS A 148 2.57 7.59 -0.45
N PHE A 149 2.88 8.33 -1.53
CA PHE A 149 3.83 7.88 -2.55
C PHE A 149 5.21 7.59 -1.96
N LEU A 150 5.74 8.47 -1.11
CA LEU A 150 7.04 8.28 -0.47
C LEU A 150 7.04 7.08 0.50
N HIS A 151 5.94 6.85 1.21
CA HIS A 151 5.77 5.68 2.07
C HIS A 151 5.84 4.37 1.28
N GLU A 152 5.11 4.30 0.15
CA GLU A 152 5.11 3.11 -0.70
C GLU A 152 6.45 2.95 -1.46
N LEU A 153 7.11 4.06 -1.84
CA LEU A 153 8.44 4.02 -2.44
C LEU A 153 9.49 3.49 -1.45
N ASP A 154 9.37 3.83 -0.17
CA ASP A 154 10.22 3.26 0.88
C ASP A 154 10.10 1.74 0.90
N HIS A 155 8.89 1.19 0.85
CA HIS A 155 8.67 -0.25 0.75
C HIS A 155 9.36 -0.87 -0.48
N MET A 156 9.35 -0.17 -1.62
CA MET A 156 10.08 -0.62 -2.81
C MET A 156 11.59 -0.62 -2.63
N ASN A 157 12.10 0.20 -1.72
CA ASN A 157 13.53 0.32 -1.42
C ASN A 157 13.94 -0.50 -0.16
N GLY A 158 13.04 -1.30 0.41
CA GLY A 158 13.29 -2.10 1.61
C GLY A 158 13.34 -1.29 2.91
N VAL A 159 12.81 -0.07 2.89
CA VAL A 159 12.74 0.83 4.04
C VAL A 159 11.33 0.77 4.64
N LYS A 160 11.24 0.83 5.96
CA LYS A 160 9.99 0.86 6.70
C LYS A 160 9.78 2.25 7.33
N PHE A 161 8.54 2.71 7.44
CA PHE A 161 8.29 4.04 8.04
C PHE A 161 8.84 4.19 9.47
N ILE A 162 9.02 3.09 10.22
CA ILE A 162 9.65 3.09 11.53
C ILE A 162 11.15 3.44 11.48
N ASP A 163 11.81 3.22 10.34
CA ASP A 163 13.25 3.48 10.17
C ASP A 163 13.54 5.00 10.11
N HIS A 164 12.50 5.83 9.88
CA HIS A 164 12.56 7.29 9.96
C HIS A 164 12.41 7.85 11.37
N ALA A 165 12.17 7.00 12.39
CA ALA A 165 11.91 7.44 13.75
C ALA A 165 13.02 7.04 14.71
N GLY A 166 13.26 7.90 15.69
CA GLY A 166 14.24 7.58 16.76
C GLY A 166 13.71 6.49 17.73
N PRO A 167 14.63 5.79 18.44
CA PRO A 167 14.28 4.66 19.31
C PRO A 167 13.19 4.96 20.34
N LEU A 168 13.25 6.15 20.95
CA LEU A 168 12.24 6.56 21.96
C LEU A 168 10.84 6.70 21.33
N ALA A 169 10.74 7.29 20.14
CA ALA A 169 9.46 7.43 19.43
C ALA A 169 8.87 6.06 19.07
N ILE A 170 9.72 5.14 18.61
CA ILE A 170 9.33 3.74 18.31
C ILE A 170 8.82 3.06 19.59
N GLN A 171 9.56 3.16 20.68
CA GLN A 171 9.16 2.55 21.97
C GLN A 171 7.79 3.08 22.45
N MET A 172 7.57 4.39 22.38
CA MET A 172 6.29 5.01 22.73
C MET A 172 5.15 4.57 21.80
N ALA A 173 5.41 4.44 20.50
CA ALA A 173 4.45 3.95 19.54
C ALA A 173 4.07 2.48 19.80
N ARG A 174 5.06 1.63 20.12
CA ARG A 174 4.84 0.22 20.52
C ARG A 174 3.96 0.11 21.78
N GLN A 175 4.20 0.94 22.78
CA GLN A 175 3.36 0.94 23.98
C GLN A 175 1.91 1.32 23.68
N ARG A 176 1.70 2.35 22.81
CA ARG A 176 0.36 2.76 22.36
C ARG A 176 -0.31 1.65 21.53
N GLN A 177 0.41 1.05 20.60
CA GLN A 177 -0.04 -0.10 19.81
C GLN A 177 -0.54 -1.24 20.71
N GLY A 178 0.27 -1.63 21.72
CA GLY A 178 -0.11 -2.71 22.63
C GLY A 178 -1.39 -2.40 23.44
N LYS A 179 -1.61 -1.14 23.82
CA LYS A 179 -2.86 -0.72 24.50
C LYS A 179 -4.06 -0.82 23.55
N LEU A 180 -3.93 -0.31 22.30
CA LEU A 180 -5.00 -0.35 21.29
C LEU A 180 -5.37 -1.78 20.93
N VAL A 181 -4.39 -2.66 20.69
CA VAL A 181 -4.63 -4.07 20.38
C VAL A 181 -5.38 -4.77 21.51
N LYS A 182 -4.98 -4.56 22.77
CA LYS A 182 -5.70 -5.12 23.94
C LYS A 182 -7.15 -4.61 24.01
N GLN A 183 -7.38 -3.34 23.72
CA GLN A 183 -8.72 -2.75 23.70
C GLN A 183 -9.59 -3.38 22.59
N LEU A 184 -9.07 -3.51 21.37
CA LEU A 184 -9.78 -4.12 20.24
C LEU A 184 -10.14 -5.59 20.52
N VAL A 185 -9.20 -6.37 21.06
CA VAL A 185 -9.46 -7.76 21.46
C VAL A 185 -10.60 -7.84 22.50
N ARG A 186 -10.61 -6.92 23.48
CA ARG A 186 -11.68 -6.88 24.49
C ARG A 186 -13.04 -6.54 23.88
N ILE A 187 -13.10 -5.57 22.96
CA ILE A 187 -14.33 -5.18 22.25
C ILE A 187 -14.85 -6.37 21.44
N ASN A 188 -14.00 -7.02 20.63
CA ASN A 188 -14.39 -8.16 19.82
C ASN A 188 -14.88 -9.34 20.68
N LYS A 189 -14.26 -9.60 21.82
CA LYS A 189 -14.71 -10.65 22.76
C LYS A 189 -16.09 -10.35 23.34
N ASN A 190 -16.36 -9.07 23.64
CA ASN A 190 -17.67 -8.65 24.15
C ASN A 190 -18.75 -8.73 23.06
N ALA A 191 -18.44 -8.29 21.83
CA ALA A 191 -19.37 -8.38 20.71
C ALA A 191 -19.77 -9.84 20.41
N LYS A 192 -18.80 -10.77 20.39
CA LYS A 192 -19.09 -12.22 20.24
C LYS A 192 -19.97 -12.80 21.35
N LYS A 193 -19.80 -12.34 22.60
CA LYS A 193 -20.65 -12.79 23.72
C LYS A 193 -22.08 -12.26 23.61
N MET A 194 -22.28 -11.06 23.03
CA MET A 194 -23.63 -10.49 22.80
C MET A 194 -24.33 -11.13 21.59
N GLY A 195 -23.57 -11.50 20.54
CA GLY A 195 -24.13 -12.17 19.37
C GLY A 195 -24.58 -13.63 19.63
N ASN A 196 -23.94 -14.32 20.60
CA ASN A 196 -24.31 -15.70 20.97
C ASN A 196 -25.45 -15.79 21.99
N LYS A 197 -26.07 -14.66 22.38
CA LYS A 197 -27.22 -14.62 23.31
C LYS A 197 -28.57 -14.40 22.58
N LYS A 198 -28.56 -14.45 21.27
CA LYS A 198 -29.76 -14.52 20.40
C LYS A 198 -29.88 -15.91 19.82
#